data_5567fa5499409fbf57ce1ed71b2c1d9b
#
_entry.id   5567fa5499409fbf57ce1ed71b2c1d9b
#
_cell.length_a   1.000
_cell.length_b   1.000
_cell.length_c   1.000
_cell.angle_alpha   90.00
_cell.angle_beta   90.00
_cell.angle_gamma   90.00
#
_symmetry.space_group_name_H-M   'P 1'
#
loop_
_entity.id
_entity.type
_entity.pdbx_description
1 polymer ?
#
loop_
_entity_poly.entity_id
_entity_poly.type
_entity_poly.pdbx_seq_one_letter_code
_entity_poly.pdbx_strand_id
1 'polypeptide(L)'
;MIVRDPPKALNLFFVMQGSIVPRIAGRIVGVAVLTAAVLLVDQHIVPLPRVSIAAMGVFGIALSLFLGFRNNAAYDRWWEARKLWGTMIADLRNLGRQLTIFVPEAEDRRKILSLGVAFSHLHRGFLRNAEVRADLSGWIDETRAQALLAKTNPADAALRAMAEQISTLSNSGAVDGFGKMTLSSTLSSLAMAQAGCERIATTPLPFVYSLLVRRTTYLYCFLLPFALIEATNWFAPVFTAAVAYVFFGLQAVTNELELPFRNVQNGLPLDAMCRIIERSACEALDQKPPPAWPPQKYVLT
;
A
#
# COMPACT_ATOMS: atom_id res chain seq x y z
N MET A 1 4.09 6.60 2.30
CA MET A 1 3.34 7.48 1.36
C MET A 1 4.06 8.81 1.24
N ILE A 2 4.13 9.40 0.04
CA ILE A 2 4.76 10.71 -0.14
C ILE A 2 3.78 11.82 0.22
N VAL A 3 4.22 12.73 1.10
CA VAL A 3 3.48 13.93 1.51
C VAL A 3 4.31 15.14 1.09
N ARG A 4 4.01 15.65 -0.10
CA ARG A 4 4.71 16.80 -0.70
C ARG A 4 3.74 17.61 -1.53
N ASP A 5 3.86 18.93 -1.45
CA ASP A 5 3.14 19.82 -2.37
C ASP A 5 3.61 19.61 -3.81
N PRO A 6 2.70 19.73 -4.80
CA PRO A 6 3.07 19.58 -6.21
C PRO A 6 4.15 20.59 -6.58
N PRO A 7 5.29 20.12 -7.16
CA PRO A 7 6.38 21.00 -7.55
C PRO A 7 5.96 21.91 -8.71
N LYS A 8 6.60 23.09 -8.85
CA LYS A 8 6.43 23.97 -10.01
C LYS A 8 6.82 23.21 -11.30
N ALA A 9 6.19 23.56 -12.42
CA ALA A 9 6.30 22.83 -13.69
C ALA A 9 7.75 22.50 -14.13
N LEU A 10 8.69 23.41 -14.01
CA LEU A 10 10.10 23.18 -14.36
C LEU A 10 10.80 22.21 -13.39
N ASN A 11 10.44 22.25 -12.10
CA ASN A 11 11.03 21.37 -11.10
C ASN A 11 10.46 19.94 -11.18
N LEU A 12 9.34 19.74 -11.87
CA LEU A 12 8.70 18.43 -12.03
C LEU A 12 9.66 17.41 -12.66
N PHE A 13 10.43 17.83 -13.66
CA PHE A 13 11.37 16.95 -14.36
C PHE A 13 12.59 16.53 -13.52
N PHE A 14 12.91 17.28 -12.47
CA PHE A 14 14.07 17.03 -11.60
C PHE A 14 13.70 16.36 -10.27
N VAL A 15 12.42 16.09 -10.03
CA VAL A 15 11.98 15.38 -8.82
C VAL A 15 12.33 13.90 -8.92
N MET A 16 13.43 13.51 -8.29
CA MET A 16 13.87 12.11 -8.24
C MET A 16 13.28 11.36 -7.04
N GLN A 17 13.01 12.06 -5.94
CA GLN A 17 12.48 11.46 -4.72
C GLN A 17 10.97 11.20 -4.85
N GLY A 18 10.58 9.94 -4.68
CA GLY A 18 9.21 9.49 -4.94
C GLY A 18 8.90 9.20 -6.40
N SER A 19 9.87 9.45 -7.29
CA SER A 19 9.75 9.11 -8.70
C SER A 19 10.10 7.64 -8.95
N ILE A 20 9.43 7.05 -9.92
CA ILE A 20 9.75 5.72 -10.44
C ILE A 20 10.97 5.71 -11.38
N VAL A 21 11.39 6.90 -11.85
CA VAL A 21 12.47 7.06 -12.83
C VAL A 21 13.75 6.32 -12.45
N PRO A 22 14.30 6.43 -11.22
CA PRO A 22 15.51 5.71 -10.86
C PRO A 22 15.43 4.19 -11.00
N ARG A 23 14.21 3.62 -10.83
CA ARG A 23 13.99 2.17 -10.92
C ARG A 23 13.89 1.66 -12.35
N ILE A 24 13.48 2.52 -13.28
CA ILE A 24 13.27 2.15 -14.68
C ILE A 24 14.35 2.72 -15.60
N ALA A 25 15.22 3.63 -15.12
CA ALA A 25 16.25 4.30 -15.92
C ALA A 25 17.12 3.32 -16.71
N GLY A 26 17.59 2.24 -16.09
CA GLY A 26 18.39 1.22 -16.76
C GLY A 26 17.66 0.54 -17.93
N ARG A 27 16.34 0.33 -17.81
CA ARG A 27 15.53 -0.24 -18.89
C ARG A 27 15.33 0.75 -20.03
N ILE A 28 15.09 2.03 -19.72
CA ILE A 28 14.95 3.10 -20.71
C ILE A 28 16.25 3.25 -21.50
N VAL A 29 17.38 3.34 -20.79
CA VAL A 29 18.70 3.43 -21.42
C VAL A 29 18.97 2.17 -22.26
N GLY A 30 18.64 0.97 -21.76
CA GLY A 30 18.78 -0.27 -22.50
C GLY A 30 18.02 -0.27 -23.83
N VAL A 31 16.78 0.23 -23.84
CA VAL A 31 15.96 0.35 -25.07
C VAL A 31 16.57 1.40 -26.02
N ALA A 32 17.03 2.55 -25.50
CA ALA A 32 17.68 3.58 -26.32
C ALA A 32 18.98 3.07 -26.97
N VAL A 33 19.83 2.37 -26.23
CA VAL A 33 21.07 1.75 -26.72
C VAL A 33 20.77 0.67 -27.75
N LEU A 34 19.78 -0.20 -27.49
CA LEU A 34 19.33 -1.19 -28.46
C LEU A 34 18.89 -0.52 -29.76
N THR A 35 18.11 0.56 -29.69
CA THR A 35 17.65 1.29 -30.87
C THR A 35 18.81 1.91 -31.63
N ALA A 36 19.77 2.52 -30.92
CA ALA A 36 20.99 3.07 -31.55
C ALA A 36 21.83 1.98 -32.25
N ALA A 37 21.98 0.81 -31.62
CA ALA A 37 22.66 -0.32 -32.22
C ALA A 37 21.95 -0.85 -33.47
N VAL A 38 20.61 -1.00 -33.40
CA VAL A 38 19.78 -1.39 -34.56
C VAL A 38 19.94 -0.39 -35.72
N LEU A 39 19.91 0.90 -35.42
CA LEU A 39 20.12 1.95 -36.42
C LEU A 39 21.51 1.89 -37.08
N LEU A 40 22.57 1.72 -36.27
CA LEU A 40 23.95 1.61 -36.78
C LEU A 40 24.14 0.37 -37.68
N VAL A 41 23.59 -0.76 -37.26
CA VAL A 41 23.64 -2.00 -38.06
C VAL A 41 22.89 -1.82 -39.38
N ASP A 42 21.71 -1.21 -39.33
CA ASP A 42 20.88 -0.94 -40.52
C ASP A 42 21.57 -0.03 -41.54
N GLN A 43 22.28 1.01 -41.06
CA GLN A 43 22.91 2.00 -41.94
C GLN A 43 24.31 1.58 -42.45
N HIS A 44 25.07 0.77 -41.69
CA HIS A 44 26.48 0.52 -42.00
C HIS A 44 26.82 -0.94 -42.30
N ILE A 45 25.94 -1.91 -41.92
CA ILE A 45 26.28 -3.32 -42.02
C ILE A 45 25.33 -4.04 -42.97
N VAL A 46 24.03 -4.09 -42.62
CA VAL A 46 23.02 -4.79 -43.42
C VAL A 46 21.63 -4.19 -43.19
N PRO A 47 20.84 -3.98 -44.25
CA PRO A 47 19.48 -3.54 -44.10
C PRO A 47 18.67 -4.53 -43.25
N LEU A 48 18.03 -4.03 -42.17
CA LEU A 48 17.23 -4.82 -41.23
C LEU A 48 15.76 -4.90 -41.66
N PRO A 49 15.03 -5.95 -41.23
CA PRO A 49 13.61 -6.07 -41.51
C PRO A 49 12.83 -4.86 -41.00
N ARG A 50 11.86 -4.38 -41.76
CA ARG A 50 10.96 -3.29 -41.39
C ARG A 50 9.68 -3.84 -40.81
N VAL A 51 9.24 -3.23 -39.72
CA VAL A 51 7.95 -3.51 -39.10
C VAL A 51 7.04 -2.33 -39.41
N SER A 52 5.79 -2.60 -39.82
CA SER A 52 4.83 -1.55 -40.08
C SER A 52 4.53 -0.69 -38.86
N ILE A 53 4.68 0.63 -38.97
CA ILE A 53 4.30 1.59 -37.92
C ILE A 53 2.82 1.42 -37.55
N ALA A 54 1.95 1.19 -38.53
CA ALA A 54 0.51 0.98 -38.28
C ALA A 54 0.27 -0.28 -37.43
N ALA A 55 0.95 -1.40 -37.74
CA ALA A 55 0.87 -2.63 -36.94
C ALA A 55 1.38 -2.40 -35.51
N MET A 56 2.52 -1.71 -35.34
CA MET A 56 3.03 -1.32 -34.03
C MET A 56 2.10 -0.37 -33.28
N GLY A 57 1.41 0.51 -33.99
CA GLY A 57 0.36 1.38 -33.43
C GLY A 57 -0.80 0.57 -32.83
N VAL A 58 -1.35 -0.39 -33.60
CA VAL A 58 -2.41 -1.30 -33.10
C VAL A 58 -1.93 -2.11 -31.90
N PHE A 59 -0.71 -2.64 -31.95
CA PHE A 59 -0.12 -3.38 -30.83
C PHE A 59 0.07 -2.49 -29.60
N GLY A 60 0.53 -1.23 -29.77
CA GLY A 60 0.67 -0.25 -28.68
C GLY A 60 -0.67 0.11 -28.05
N ILE A 61 -1.75 0.27 -28.84
CA ILE A 61 -3.10 0.52 -28.32
C ILE A 61 -3.57 -0.66 -27.48
N ALA A 62 -3.44 -1.89 -27.98
CA ALA A 62 -3.81 -3.10 -27.24
C ALA A 62 -3.03 -3.21 -25.92
N LEU A 63 -1.71 -3.00 -25.97
CA LEU A 63 -0.84 -3.02 -24.77
C LEU A 63 -1.25 -1.94 -23.76
N SER A 64 -1.53 -0.73 -24.22
CA SER A 64 -1.96 0.39 -23.36
C SER A 64 -3.27 0.07 -22.64
N LEU A 65 -4.20 -0.57 -23.34
CA LEU A 65 -5.50 -0.98 -22.78
C LEU A 65 -5.30 -2.01 -21.64
N PHE A 66 -4.51 -3.05 -21.89
CA PHE A 66 -4.20 -4.06 -20.86
C PHE A 66 -3.46 -3.48 -19.67
N LEU A 67 -2.50 -2.59 -19.89
CA LEU A 67 -1.81 -1.87 -18.80
C LEU A 67 -2.77 -0.98 -18.01
N GLY A 68 -3.69 -0.31 -18.67
CA GLY A 68 -4.74 0.51 -18.06
C GLY A 68 -5.65 -0.32 -17.15
N PHE A 69 -6.14 -1.46 -17.59
CA PHE A 69 -6.96 -2.35 -16.76
C PHE A 69 -6.20 -2.85 -15.53
N ARG A 70 -4.92 -3.24 -15.71
CA ARG A 70 -4.09 -3.69 -14.59
C ARG A 70 -3.83 -2.56 -13.59
N ASN A 71 -3.58 -1.35 -14.08
CA ASN A 71 -3.37 -0.18 -13.22
C ASN A 71 -4.62 0.13 -12.40
N ASN A 72 -5.81 0.08 -13.02
CA ASN A 72 -7.07 0.31 -12.32
C ASN A 72 -7.30 -0.74 -11.23
N ALA A 73 -7.10 -2.02 -11.54
CA ALA A 73 -7.22 -3.10 -10.55
C ALA A 73 -6.24 -2.94 -9.37
N ALA A 74 -5.01 -2.50 -9.63
CA ALA A 74 -4.02 -2.23 -8.58
C ALA A 74 -4.39 -1.00 -7.74
N TYR A 75 -4.90 0.07 -8.38
CA TYR A 75 -5.39 1.25 -7.69
C TYR A 75 -6.60 0.95 -6.80
N ASP A 76 -7.56 0.16 -7.27
CA ASP A 76 -8.73 -0.26 -6.50
C ASP A 76 -8.32 -1.02 -5.24
N ARG A 77 -7.33 -1.92 -5.33
CA ARG A 77 -6.74 -2.61 -4.18
C ARG A 77 -6.14 -1.64 -3.18
N TRP A 78 -5.33 -0.71 -3.65
CA TRP A 78 -4.69 0.30 -2.81
C TRP A 78 -5.73 1.19 -2.12
N TRP A 79 -6.76 1.60 -2.85
CA TRP A 79 -7.84 2.42 -2.34
C TRP A 79 -8.74 1.68 -1.34
N GLU A 80 -9.04 0.42 -1.61
CA GLU A 80 -9.76 -0.44 -0.66
C GLU A 80 -8.97 -0.61 0.66
N ALA A 81 -7.69 -0.91 0.58
CA ALA A 81 -6.81 -1.00 1.74
C ALA A 81 -6.80 0.31 2.55
N ARG A 82 -6.77 1.46 1.88
CA ARG A 82 -6.86 2.78 2.52
C ARG A 82 -8.20 3.00 3.23
N LYS A 83 -9.30 2.57 2.62
CA LYS A 83 -10.64 2.66 3.23
C LYS A 83 -10.75 1.77 4.48
N LEU A 84 -10.29 0.53 4.40
CA LEU A 84 -10.33 -0.41 5.53
C LEU A 84 -9.55 0.12 6.74
N TRP A 85 -8.35 0.68 6.54
CA TRP A 85 -7.61 1.34 7.62
C TRP A 85 -8.31 2.60 8.13
N GLY A 86 -9.02 3.32 7.26
CA GLY A 86 -9.87 4.44 7.67
C GLY A 86 -11.01 3.99 8.59
N THR A 87 -11.67 2.88 8.26
CA THR A 87 -12.70 2.25 9.07
C THR A 87 -12.14 1.83 10.43
N MET A 88 -10.97 1.16 10.50
CA MET A 88 -10.35 0.78 11.77
C MET A 88 -10.05 1.98 12.67
N ILE A 89 -9.57 3.09 12.11
CA ILE A 89 -9.34 4.33 12.87
C ILE A 89 -10.66 4.87 13.43
N ALA A 90 -11.72 4.88 12.61
CA ALA A 90 -13.05 5.35 13.03
C ALA A 90 -13.65 4.46 14.11
N ASP A 91 -13.55 3.14 13.97
CA ASP A 91 -14.08 2.16 14.91
C ASP A 91 -13.37 2.22 16.27
N LEU A 92 -12.04 2.38 16.29
CA LEU A 92 -11.29 2.53 17.54
C LEU A 92 -11.60 3.86 18.25
N ARG A 93 -11.88 4.93 17.50
CA ARG A 93 -12.41 6.17 18.07
C ARG A 93 -13.82 6.00 18.63
N ASN A 94 -14.68 5.27 17.91
CA ASN A 94 -16.03 4.94 18.38
C ASN A 94 -15.99 4.05 19.60
N LEU A 95 -15.08 3.07 19.63
CA LEU A 95 -14.84 2.25 20.82
C LEU A 95 -14.55 3.10 22.05
N GLY A 96 -13.66 4.08 21.94
CA GLY A 96 -13.36 5.01 23.03
C GLY A 96 -14.61 5.75 23.55
N ARG A 97 -15.46 6.28 22.65
CA ARG A 97 -16.71 6.93 23.00
C ARG A 97 -17.71 5.98 23.65
N GLN A 98 -17.87 4.79 23.10
CA GLN A 98 -18.77 3.75 23.63
C GLN A 98 -18.33 3.29 25.01
N LEU A 99 -17.02 3.12 25.24
CA LEU A 99 -16.48 2.79 26.54
C LEU A 99 -16.80 3.86 27.58
N THR A 100 -16.75 5.13 27.21
CA THR A 100 -17.13 6.24 28.09
C THR A 100 -18.63 6.20 28.45
N ILE A 101 -19.49 5.75 27.55
CA ILE A 101 -20.95 5.69 27.77
C ILE A 101 -21.32 4.45 28.59
N PHE A 102 -20.76 3.28 28.30
CA PHE A 102 -21.23 1.99 28.79
C PHE A 102 -20.34 1.34 29.85
N VAL A 103 -19.11 1.79 30.03
CA VAL A 103 -18.17 1.21 31.00
C VAL A 103 -17.85 2.26 32.08
N PRO A 104 -18.38 2.11 33.31
CA PRO A 104 -18.21 3.12 34.35
C PRO A 104 -16.77 3.25 34.83
N GLU A 105 -16.06 2.12 34.99
CA GLU A 105 -14.73 2.09 35.58
C GLU A 105 -13.63 2.52 34.58
N ALA A 106 -12.82 3.53 34.97
CA ALA A 106 -11.75 4.07 34.14
C ALA A 106 -10.67 3.03 33.79
N GLU A 107 -10.37 2.14 34.74
CA GLU A 107 -9.36 1.10 34.53
C GLU A 107 -9.80 0.06 33.48
N ASP A 108 -11.09 -0.28 33.46
CA ASP A 108 -11.61 -1.22 32.46
C ASP A 108 -11.69 -0.59 31.07
N ARG A 109 -12.05 0.71 30.98
CA ARG A 109 -11.94 1.47 29.73
C ARG A 109 -10.50 1.45 29.20
N ARG A 110 -9.53 1.70 30.10
CA ARG A 110 -8.10 1.69 29.75
C ARG A 110 -7.65 0.33 29.22
N LYS A 111 -8.01 -0.78 29.88
CA LYS A 111 -7.63 -2.14 29.46
C LYS A 111 -8.13 -2.46 28.05
N ILE A 112 -9.42 -2.17 27.78
CA ILE A 112 -10.01 -2.45 26.47
C ILE A 112 -9.41 -1.56 25.40
N LEU A 113 -9.23 -0.26 25.65
CA LEU A 113 -8.70 0.68 24.66
C LEU A 113 -7.23 0.42 24.37
N SER A 114 -6.43 0.03 25.38
CA SER A 114 -5.05 -0.40 25.21
C SER A 114 -4.91 -1.64 24.33
N LEU A 115 -5.83 -2.60 24.46
CA LEU A 115 -5.89 -3.73 23.53
C LEU A 115 -6.27 -3.30 22.10
N GLY A 116 -7.10 -2.27 21.94
CA GLY A 116 -7.43 -1.71 20.63
C GLY A 116 -6.21 -1.06 19.96
N VAL A 117 -5.36 -0.37 20.73
CA VAL A 117 -4.08 0.14 20.22
C VAL A 117 -3.14 -1.01 19.88
N ALA A 118 -3.00 -2.00 20.77
CA ALA A 118 -2.18 -3.18 20.52
C ALA A 118 -2.63 -3.93 19.26
N PHE A 119 -3.95 -4.07 19.04
CA PHE A 119 -4.52 -4.62 17.81
C PHE A 119 -3.98 -3.90 16.56
N SER A 120 -3.95 -2.57 16.55
CA SER A 120 -3.49 -1.82 15.39
C SER A 120 -2.02 -2.08 15.06
N HIS A 121 -1.15 -2.16 16.06
CA HIS A 121 0.27 -2.50 15.88
C HIS A 121 0.47 -3.94 15.45
N LEU A 122 -0.23 -4.88 16.07
CA LEU A 122 -0.18 -6.29 15.72
C LEU A 122 -0.65 -6.52 14.28
N HIS A 123 -1.72 -5.84 13.87
CA HIS A 123 -2.21 -5.90 12.49
C HIS A 123 -1.22 -5.30 11.48
N ARG A 124 -0.63 -4.15 11.79
CA ARG A 124 0.48 -3.59 11.00
C ARG A 124 1.64 -4.57 10.87
N GLY A 125 2.06 -5.16 12.00
CA GLY A 125 3.13 -6.15 12.03
C GLY A 125 2.83 -7.38 11.16
N PHE A 126 1.62 -7.91 11.25
CA PHE A 126 1.16 -9.02 10.43
C PHE A 126 1.19 -8.69 8.94
N LEU A 127 0.65 -7.53 8.53
CA LEU A 127 0.59 -7.10 7.13
C LEU A 127 1.97 -6.81 6.51
N ARG A 128 2.92 -6.34 7.33
CA ARG A 128 4.29 -5.99 6.90
C ARG A 128 5.33 -7.10 7.17
N ASN A 129 4.92 -8.16 7.87
CA ASN A 129 5.83 -9.16 8.42
C ASN A 129 6.98 -8.50 9.22
N ALA A 130 6.60 -7.59 10.12
CA ALA A 130 7.53 -6.76 10.90
C ALA A 130 7.35 -7.00 12.40
N GLU A 131 8.44 -6.89 13.13
CA GLU A 131 8.42 -6.95 14.61
C GLU A 131 7.74 -5.70 15.17
N VAL A 132 6.86 -5.89 16.16
CA VAL A 132 6.08 -4.80 16.78
C VAL A 132 6.10 -4.85 18.31
N ARG A 133 6.90 -5.74 18.93
CA ARG A 133 6.96 -5.90 20.40
C ARG A 133 7.23 -4.58 21.12
N ALA A 134 8.15 -3.78 20.59
CA ALA A 134 8.49 -2.48 21.17
C ALA A 134 7.30 -1.50 21.14
N ASP A 135 6.44 -1.58 20.10
CA ASP A 135 5.27 -0.70 19.95
C ASP A 135 4.13 -1.07 20.92
N LEU A 136 4.14 -2.30 21.45
CA LEU A 136 3.14 -2.76 22.43
C LEU A 136 3.47 -2.28 23.85
N SER A 137 4.74 -1.94 24.10
CA SER A 137 5.21 -1.44 25.40
C SER A 137 4.48 -0.15 25.79
N GLY A 138 4.03 -0.09 27.04
CA GLY A 138 3.22 1.03 27.53
C GLY A 138 1.72 0.92 27.31
N TRP A 139 1.26 0.02 26.42
CA TRP A 139 -0.16 -0.27 26.20
C TRP A 139 -0.61 -1.54 26.91
N ILE A 140 0.16 -2.62 26.79
CA ILE A 140 -0.10 -3.90 27.44
C ILE A 140 1.18 -4.38 28.15
N ASP A 141 1.02 -5.22 29.17
CA ASP A 141 2.14 -5.85 29.86
C ASP A 141 2.87 -6.86 28.97
N GLU A 142 4.13 -7.14 29.31
CA GLU A 142 5.00 -8.00 28.52
C GLU A 142 4.47 -9.44 28.43
N THR A 143 3.86 -9.95 29.50
CA THR A 143 3.27 -11.31 29.51
C THR A 143 2.14 -11.41 28.51
N ARG A 144 1.28 -10.40 28.47
CA ARG A 144 0.17 -10.34 27.52
C ARG A 144 0.66 -10.13 26.10
N ALA A 145 1.65 -9.26 25.90
CA ALA A 145 2.29 -9.06 24.61
C ALA A 145 2.86 -10.37 24.05
N GLN A 146 3.58 -11.11 24.86
CA GLN A 146 4.14 -12.42 24.48
C GLN A 146 3.03 -13.44 24.15
N ALA A 147 1.98 -13.50 24.96
CA ALA A 147 0.84 -14.39 24.73
C ALA A 147 0.12 -14.10 23.41
N LEU A 148 -0.04 -12.82 23.04
CA LEU A 148 -0.64 -12.41 21.76
C LEU A 148 0.27 -12.73 20.58
N LEU A 149 1.56 -12.38 20.68
CA LEU A 149 2.55 -12.63 19.63
C LEU A 149 2.79 -14.12 19.34
N ALA A 150 2.54 -15.00 20.32
CA ALA A 150 2.64 -16.46 20.14
C ALA A 150 1.48 -17.06 19.33
N LYS A 151 0.43 -16.28 19.03
CA LYS A 151 -0.73 -16.76 18.27
C LYS A 151 -0.47 -16.71 16.76
N THR A 152 -1.11 -17.58 16.01
CA THR A 152 -1.02 -17.62 14.54
C THR A 152 -1.44 -16.29 13.90
N ASN A 153 -2.47 -15.65 14.45
CA ASN A 153 -2.88 -14.30 14.08
C ASN A 153 -2.94 -13.42 15.34
N PRO A 154 -1.86 -12.69 15.64
CA PRO A 154 -1.79 -11.87 16.84
C PRO A 154 -2.83 -10.75 16.89
N ALA A 155 -3.22 -10.19 15.74
CA ALA A 155 -4.23 -9.14 15.65
C ALA A 155 -5.62 -9.68 16.01
N ASP A 156 -6.05 -10.82 15.45
CA ASP A 156 -7.30 -11.47 15.82
C ASP A 156 -7.32 -11.88 17.31
N ALA A 157 -6.18 -12.30 17.83
CA ALA A 157 -6.06 -12.61 19.26
C ALA A 157 -6.30 -11.38 20.15
N ALA A 158 -5.87 -10.19 19.72
CA ALA A 158 -6.17 -8.94 20.45
C ALA A 158 -7.67 -8.60 20.41
N LEU A 159 -8.36 -8.81 19.27
CA LEU A 159 -9.81 -8.65 19.20
C LEU A 159 -10.55 -9.63 20.13
N ARG A 160 -10.10 -10.88 20.18
CA ARG A 160 -10.67 -11.87 21.14
C ARG A 160 -10.44 -11.44 22.59
N ALA A 161 -9.26 -10.96 22.92
CA ALA A 161 -8.97 -10.47 24.26
C ALA A 161 -9.87 -9.27 24.65
N MET A 162 -10.19 -8.37 23.71
CA MET A 162 -11.18 -7.31 23.94
C MET A 162 -12.58 -7.88 24.16
N ALA A 163 -13.00 -8.87 23.39
CA ALA A 163 -14.30 -9.53 23.55
C ALA A 163 -14.42 -10.23 24.91
N GLU A 164 -13.36 -10.89 25.37
CA GLU A 164 -13.29 -11.53 26.70
C GLU A 164 -13.44 -10.49 27.83
N GLN A 165 -12.78 -9.34 27.74
CA GLN A 165 -12.93 -8.24 28.72
C GLN A 165 -14.39 -7.73 28.74
N ILE A 166 -15.00 -7.46 27.58
CA ILE A 166 -16.38 -7.01 27.47
C ILE A 166 -17.34 -8.07 28.03
N SER A 167 -17.09 -9.35 27.75
CA SER A 167 -17.89 -10.45 28.30
C SER A 167 -17.81 -10.51 29.82
N THR A 168 -16.62 -10.34 30.40
CA THR A 168 -16.40 -10.30 31.84
C THR A 168 -17.21 -9.17 32.50
N LEU A 169 -17.14 -7.96 31.91
CA LEU A 169 -17.88 -6.79 32.40
C LEU A 169 -19.39 -6.96 32.26
N SER A 170 -19.85 -7.59 31.20
CA SER A 170 -21.28 -7.90 31.04
C SER A 170 -21.77 -8.93 32.05
N ASN A 171 -20.97 -9.97 32.33
CA ASN A 171 -21.33 -11.02 33.28
C ASN A 171 -21.34 -10.51 34.75
N SER A 172 -20.53 -9.52 35.06
CA SER A 172 -20.50 -8.85 36.38
C SER A 172 -21.63 -7.79 36.54
N GLY A 173 -22.39 -7.50 35.47
CA GLY A 173 -23.40 -6.45 35.46
C GLY A 173 -22.85 -5.02 35.28
N ALA A 174 -21.55 -4.86 35.10
CA ALA A 174 -20.92 -3.54 34.87
C ALA A 174 -21.27 -2.96 33.49
N VAL A 175 -21.58 -3.81 32.52
CA VAL A 175 -22.04 -3.42 31.16
C VAL A 175 -23.39 -4.10 30.92
N ASP A 176 -24.39 -3.32 30.56
CA ASP A 176 -25.75 -3.82 30.26
C ASP A 176 -25.81 -4.48 28.86
N GLY A 177 -27.00 -5.02 28.53
CA GLY A 177 -27.22 -5.69 27.26
C GLY A 177 -27.06 -4.78 26.04
N PHE A 178 -27.43 -3.50 26.15
CA PHE A 178 -27.25 -2.51 25.06
C PHE A 178 -25.80 -2.18 24.85
N GLY A 179 -25.06 -1.97 25.93
CA GLY A 179 -23.60 -1.73 25.88
C GLY A 179 -22.87 -2.93 25.29
N LYS A 180 -23.19 -4.16 25.72
CA LYS A 180 -22.64 -5.40 25.17
C LYS A 180 -22.87 -5.50 23.66
N MET A 181 -24.09 -5.25 23.20
CA MET A 181 -24.45 -5.32 21.77
C MET A 181 -23.70 -4.26 20.97
N THR A 182 -23.63 -3.02 21.47
CA THR A 182 -22.96 -1.90 20.81
C THR A 182 -21.45 -2.16 20.68
N LEU A 183 -20.79 -2.56 21.76
CA LEU A 183 -19.36 -2.88 21.78
C LEU A 183 -19.04 -4.08 20.87
N SER A 184 -19.88 -5.13 20.89
CA SER A 184 -19.74 -6.29 20.01
C SER A 184 -19.87 -5.93 18.53
N SER A 185 -20.77 -5.00 18.18
CA SER A 185 -20.91 -4.50 16.81
C SER A 185 -19.63 -3.81 16.33
N THR A 186 -19.00 -2.99 17.19
CA THR A 186 -17.72 -2.33 16.86
C THR A 186 -16.58 -3.33 16.69
N LEU A 187 -16.50 -4.37 17.55
CA LEU A 187 -15.51 -5.44 17.36
C LEU A 187 -15.75 -6.22 16.07
N SER A 188 -17.01 -6.45 15.69
CA SER A 188 -17.33 -7.08 14.40
C SER A 188 -16.90 -6.24 13.21
N SER A 189 -17.07 -4.91 13.27
CA SER A 189 -16.58 -3.99 12.23
C SER A 189 -15.06 -4.02 12.12
N LEU A 190 -14.33 -4.01 13.26
CA LEU A 190 -12.87 -4.15 13.29
C LEU A 190 -12.40 -5.48 12.68
N ALA A 191 -13.08 -6.59 13.02
CA ALA A 191 -12.78 -7.92 12.47
C ALA A 191 -13.00 -7.98 10.95
N MET A 192 -14.08 -7.37 10.45
CA MET A 192 -14.34 -7.26 9.00
C MET A 192 -13.26 -6.43 8.28
N ALA A 193 -12.84 -5.32 8.86
CA ALA A 193 -11.78 -4.49 8.31
C ALA A 193 -10.43 -5.22 8.31
N GLN A 194 -10.11 -5.95 9.40
CA GLN A 194 -8.93 -6.81 9.48
C GLN A 194 -8.94 -7.88 8.38
N ALA A 195 -10.00 -8.66 8.29
CA ALA A 195 -10.15 -9.72 7.28
C ALA A 195 -10.04 -9.18 5.85
N GLY A 196 -10.59 -7.99 5.59
CA GLY A 196 -10.44 -7.28 4.32
C GLY A 196 -8.99 -6.95 3.99
N CYS A 197 -8.22 -6.45 4.96
CA CYS A 197 -6.79 -6.18 4.79
C CYS A 197 -6.00 -7.48 4.56
N GLU A 198 -6.27 -8.53 5.32
CA GLU A 198 -5.63 -9.83 5.17
C GLU A 198 -5.91 -10.45 3.80
N ARG A 199 -7.15 -10.38 3.32
CA ARG A 199 -7.52 -10.79 1.96
C ARG A 199 -6.70 -10.04 0.90
N ILE A 200 -6.58 -8.71 1.03
CA ILE A 200 -5.76 -7.91 0.12
C ILE A 200 -4.29 -8.35 0.18
N ALA A 201 -3.75 -8.62 1.36
CA ALA A 201 -2.35 -9.02 1.54
C ALA A 201 -2.06 -10.39 0.93
N THR A 202 -2.99 -11.37 1.10
CA THR A 202 -2.78 -12.77 0.73
C THR A 202 -3.26 -13.14 -0.67
N THR A 203 -4.09 -12.30 -1.30
CA THR A 203 -4.64 -12.57 -2.65
C THR A 203 -4.12 -11.51 -3.64
N PRO A 204 -2.90 -11.67 -4.19
CA PRO A 204 -2.35 -10.74 -5.19
C PRO A 204 -3.12 -10.82 -6.51
N LEU A 205 -2.87 -9.88 -7.42
CA LEU A 205 -3.37 -9.98 -8.80
C LEU A 205 -2.85 -11.27 -9.45
N PRO A 206 -3.63 -11.91 -10.35
CA PRO A 206 -3.24 -13.17 -10.98
C PRO A 206 -1.86 -13.07 -11.65
N PHE A 207 -0.94 -13.98 -11.27
CA PHE A 207 0.44 -13.96 -11.73
C PHE A 207 0.56 -14.03 -13.26
N VAL A 208 -0.29 -14.88 -13.89
CA VAL A 208 -0.30 -15.05 -15.37
C VAL A 208 -0.57 -13.73 -16.07
N TYR A 209 -1.51 -12.93 -15.55
CA TYR A 209 -1.83 -11.61 -16.11
C TYR A 209 -0.65 -10.65 -16.00
N SER A 210 0.00 -10.60 -14.84
CA SER A 210 1.20 -9.80 -14.61
C SER A 210 2.36 -10.21 -15.50
N LEU A 211 2.52 -11.53 -15.73
CA LEU A 211 3.55 -12.08 -16.60
C LEU A 211 3.30 -11.73 -18.08
N LEU A 212 2.04 -11.89 -18.54
CA LEU A 212 1.65 -11.55 -19.91
C LEU A 212 1.97 -10.08 -20.22
N VAL A 213 1.46 -9.17 -19.41
CA VAL A 213 1.67 -7.73 -19.61
C VAL A 213 3.15 -7.39 -19.60
N ARG A 214 3.94 -7.98 -18.71
CA ARG A 214 5.39 -7.73 -18.65
C ARG A 214 6.10 -8.21 -19.91
N ARG A 215 5.83 -9.44 -20.35
CA ARG A 215 6.44 -10.00 -21.58
C ARG A 215 6.06 -9.20 -22.81
N THR A 216 4.80 -8.81 -22.93
CA THR A 216 4.29 -8.01 -24.05
C THR A 216 4.92 -6.62 -24.09
N THR A 217 5.13 -5.98 -22.92
CA THR A 217 5.85 -4.71 -22.84
C THR A 217 7.28 -4.81 -23.35
N TYR A 218 8.03 -5.84 -22.92
CA TYR A 218 9.39 -6.06 -23.43
C TYR A 218 9.43 -6.36 -24.92
N LEU A 219 8.51 -7.21 -25.41
CA LEU A 219 8.38 -7.52 -26.81
C LEU A 219 8.09 -6.27 -27.65
N TYR A 220 7.16 -5.43 -27.19
CA TYR A 220 6.85 -4.17 -27.83
C TYR A 220 8.08 -3.24 -27.93
N CYS A 221 8.79 -3.04 -26.80
CA CYS A 221 9.98 -2.22 -26.76
C CYS A 221 11.12 -2.77 -27.62
N PHE A 222 11.19 -4.10 -27.78
CA PHE A 222 12.19 -4.77 -28.66
C PHE A 222 11.87 -4.58 -30.15
N LEU A 223 10.59 -4.65 -30.53
CA LEU A 223 10.15 -4.51 -31.92
C LEU A 223 10.06 -3.06 -32.39
N LEU A 224 9.82 -2.13 -31.47
CA LEU A 224 9.61 -0.72 -31.80
C LEU A 224 10.75 -0.06 -32.61
N PRO A 225 12.04 -0.34 -32.36
CA PRO A 225 13.14 0.18 -33.20
C PRO A 225 12.94 -0.11 -34.69
N PHE A 226 12.58 -1.34 -35.04
CA PHE A 226 12.41 -1.78 -36.43
C PHE A 226 11.25 -1.08 -37.18
N ALA A 227 10.33 -0.46 -36.44
CA ALA A 227 9.26 0.34 -37.02
C ALA A 227 9.63 1.83 -37.13
N LEU A 228 10.52 2.33 -36.27
CA LEU A 228 10.80 3.77 -36.16
C LEU A 228 12.05 4.22 -36.93
N ILE A 229 13.03 3.34 -37.22
CA ILE A 229 14.28 3.74 -37.87
C ILE A 229 14.05 4.41 -39.22
N GLU A 230 13.11 3.96 -40.03
CA GLU A 230 12.83 4.57 -41.32
C GLU A 230 12.15 5.95 -41.16
N ALA A 231 11.21 6.09 -40.25
CA ALA A 231 10.42 7.31 -40.08
C ALA A 231 11.17 8.41 -39.30
N THR A 232 12.03 8.04 -38.37
CA THR A 232 12.63 9.01 -37.43
C THR A 232 14.16 9.07 -37.46
N ASN A 233 14.82 8.12 -38.14
CA ASN A 233 16.25 8.05 -38.29
C ASN A 233 16.99 8.22 -36.93
N TRP A 234 17.92 9.17 -36.78
CA TRP A 234 18.69 9.42 -35.57
C TRP A 234 17.87 9.87 -34.35
N PHE A 235 16.62 10.24 -34.52
CA PHE A 235 15.70 10.49 -33.42
C PHE A 235 15.02 9.21 -32.87
N ALA A 236 15.15 8.06 -33.54
CA ALA A 236 14.56 6.80 -33.11
C ALA A 236 14.91 6.43 -31.65
N PRO A 237 16.17 6.52 -31.17
CA PRO A 237 16.50 6.22 -29.78
C PRO A 237 15.76 7.10 -28.76
N VAL A 238 15.52 8.37 -29.09
CA VAL A 238 14.79 9.30 -28.22
C VAL A 238 13.31 8.93 -28.14
N PHE A 239 12.68 8.65 -29.28
CA PHE A 239 11.28 8.24 -29.31
C PHE A 239 11.05 6.90 -28.62
N THR A 240 11.92 5.90 -28.84
CA THR A 240 11.81 4.60 -28.18
C THR A 240 12.04 4.72 -26.68
N ALA A 241 12.96 5.58 -26.22
CA ALA A 241 13.17 5.89 -24.82
C ALA A 241 11.93 6.52 -24.18
N ALA A 242 11.28 7.47 -24.86
CA ALA A 242 10.04 8.10 -24.39
C ALA A 242 8.89 7.09 -24.25
N VAL A 243 8.72 6.23 -25.24
CA VAL A 243 7.71 5.15 -25.19
C VAL A 243 8.03 4.13 -24.07
N ALA A 244 9.29 3.73 -23.95
CA ALA A 244 9.75 2.84 -22.89
C ALA A 244 9.51 3.45 -21.49
N TYR A 245 9.74 4.76 -21.34
CA TYR A 245 9.43 5.48 -20.11
C TYR A 245 7.95 5.35 -19.73
N VAL A 246 7.02 5.56 -20.68
CA VAL A 246 5.58 5.45 -20.42
C VAL A 246 5.20 4.03 -19.99
N PHE A 247 5.58 3.01 -20.75
CA PHE A 247 5.18 1.63 -20.46
C PHE A 247 5.85 1.04 -19.21
N PHE A 248 7.17 1.18 -19.07
CA PHE A 248 7.85 0.72 -17.86
C PHE A 248 7.48 1.55 -16.64
N GLY A 249 7.20 2.85 -16.83
CA GLY A 249 6.73 3.75 -15.80
C GLY A 249 5.39 3.31 -15.23
N LEU A 250 4.40 3.12 -16.09
CA LEU A 250 3.07 2.65 -15.70
C LEU A 250 3.14 1.28 -15.01
N GLN A 251 3.98 0.36 -15.53
CA GLN A 251 4.20 -0.93 -14.90
C GLN A 251 4.83 -0.80 -13.49
N ALA A 252 5.77 0.11 -13.31
CA ALA A 252 6.42 0.33 -12.00
C ALA A 252 5.44 0.92 -10.99
N VAL A 253 4.60 1.89 -11.39
CA VAL A 253 3.52 2.44 -10.55
C VAL A 253 2.54 1.33 -10.14
N THR A 254 2.06 0.54 -11.09
CA THR A 254 1.14 -0.57 -10.84
C THR A 254 1.70 -1.56 -9.81
N ASN A 255 2.99 -1.92 -9.93
CA ASN A 255 3.64 -2.84 -9.00
C ASN A 255 3.74 -2.28 -7.55
N GLU A 256 3.81 -0.98 -7.37
CA GLU A 256 3.76 -0.35 -6.04
C GLU A 256 2.34 -0.34 -5.46
N LEU A 257 1.34 0.00 -6.28
CA LEU A 257 -0.06 0.05 -5.86
C LEU A 257 -0.64 -1.34 -5.55
N GLU A 258 -0.14 -2.38 -6.24
CA GLU A 258 -0.58 -3.77 -6.05
C GLU A 258 -0.33 -4.28 -4.62
N LEU A 259 0.65 -3.72 -3.91
CA LEU A 259 1.09 -4.14 -2.58
C LEU A 259 0.99 -2.99 -1.57
N PRO A 260 -0.24 -2.57 -1.20
CA PRO A 260 -0.50 -1.33 -0.47
C PRO A 260 0.13 -1.27 0.92
N PHE A 261 0.33 -2.42 1.59
CA PHE A 261 0.84 -2.47 2.96
C PHE A 261 2.35 -2.50 3.07
N ARG A 262 3.07 -2.72 1.96
CA ARG A 262 4.54 -2.73 1.98
C ARG A 262 5.11 -1.36 2.36
N ASN A 263 6.23 -1.39 3.07
CA ASN A 263 6.97 -0.17 3.42
C ASN A 263 7.76 0.35 2.21
N VAL A 264 7.03 0.91 1.24
CA VAL A 264 7.55 1.54 0.02
C VAL A 264 7.02 2.96 -0.08
N GLN A 265 7.64 3.78 -0.92
CA GLN A 265 7.35 5.22 -1.00
C GLN A 265 5.88 5.55 -1.30
N ASN A 266 5.18 4.72 -2.08
CA ASN A 266 3.77 4.89 -2.40
C ASN A 266 2.84 3.90 -1.67
N GLY A 267 3.37 3.13 -0.70
CA GLY A 267 2.58 2.30 0.21
C GLY A 267 1.79 3.14 1.21
N LEU A 268 0.83 2.51 1.89
CA LEU A 268 0.06 3.17 2.94
C LEU A 268 0.94 3.46 4.17
N PRO A 269 0.77 4.62 4.83
CA PRO A 269 1.58 5.04 5.97
C PRO A 269 1.06 4.42 7.26
N LEU A 270 1.23 3.11 7.43
CA LEU A 270 0.64 2.36 8.54
C LEU A 270 1.18 2.78 9.91
N ASP A 271 2.45 3.22 9.99
CA ASP A 271 3.04 3.73 11.24
C ASP A 271 2.34 5.01 11.68
N ALA A 272 2.12 5.93 10.74
CA ALA A 272 1.38 7.16 11.01
C ALA A 272 -0.09 6.88 11.35
N MET A 273 -0.72 5.87 10.74
CA MET A 273 -2.09 5.46 11.06
C MET A 273 -2.20 4.85 12.45
N CYS A 274 -1.25 4.01 12.87
CA CYS A 274 -1.16 3.52 14.25
C CYS A 274 -0.96 4.70 15.23
N ARG A 275 -0.08 5.65 14.90
CA ARG A 275 0.11 6.85 15.72
C ARG A 275 -1.16 7.70 15.88
N ILE A 276 -2.01 7.78 14.86
CA ILE A 276 -3.32 8.44 14.95
C ILE A 276 -4.22 7.72 15.96
N ILE A 277 -4.21 6.38 15.96
CA ILE A 277 -4.97 5.56 16.90
C ILE A 277 -4.45 5.76 18.33
N GLU A 278 -3.13 5.68 18.55
CA GLU A 278 -2.51 5.94 19.85
C GLU A 278 -2.92 7.30 20.41
N ARG A 279 -2.83 8.35 19.59
CA ARG A 279 -3.20 9.72 20.00
C ARG A 279 -4.66 9.81 20.41
N SER A 280 -5.56 9.20 19.61
CA SER A 280 -6.99 9.18 19.93
C SER A 280 -7.30 8.37 21.20
N ALA A 281 -6.55 7.29 21.45
CA ALA A 281 -6.68 6.50 22.68
C ALA A 281 -6.19 7.28 23.92
N CYS A 282 -5.03 7.96 23.81
CA CYS A 282 -4.54 8.83 24.89
C CYS A 282 -5.54 9.93 25.24
N GLU A 283 -6.09 10.62 24.22
CA GLU A 283 -7.11 11.67 24.44
C GLU A 283 -8.37 11.11 25.11
N ALA A 284 -8.82 9.91 24.72
CA ALA A 284 -9.99 9.24 25.35
C ALA A 284 -9.72 8.78 26.80
N LEU A 285 -8.45 8.66 27.19
CA LEU A 285 -8.01 8.28 28.54
C LEU A 285 -7.49 9.47 29.35
N ASP A 286 -7.73 10.71 28.92
CA ASP A 286 -7.23 11.95 29.53
C ASP A 286 -5.70 11.95 29.72
N GLN A 287 -4.97 11.30 28.80
CA GLN A 287 -3.52 11.23 28.79
C GLN A 287 -2.93 12.16 27.73
N LYS A 288 -1.70 12.63 27.95
CA LYS A 288 -1.00 13.46 26.94
C LYS A 288 -0.69 12.64 25.70
N PRO A 289 -1.22 13.00 24.51
CA PRO A 289 -0.97 12.25 23.29
C PRO A 289 0.49 12.39 22.85
N PRO A 290 1.09 11.33 22.27
CA PRO A 290 2.41 11.40 21.68
C PRO A 290 2.42 12.36 20.48
N PRO A 291 3.58 12.90 20.06
CA PRO A 291 3.66 13.73 18.87
C PRO A 291 3.20 12.98 17.62
N ALA A 292 2.70 13.74 16.64
CA ALA A 292 2.34 13.16 15.35
C ALA A 292 3.57 12.50 14.69
N TRP A 293 3.33 11.44 13.92
CA TRP A 293 4.42 10.77 13.18
C TRP A 293 4.92 11.70 12.07
N PRO A 294 6.18 12.15 12.12
CA PRO A 294 6.67 13.10 11.13
C PRO A 294 7.08 12.41 9.82
N PRO A 295 6.87 13.04 8.66
CA PRO A 295 7.41 12.53 7.42
C PRO A 295 8.95 12.65 7.42
N GLN A 296 9.64 11.58 7.05
CA GLN A 296 11.10 11.58 6.86
C GLN A 296 11.40 11.81 5.37
N LYS A 297 12.07 12.91 5.03
CA LYS A 297 12.36 13.26 3.63
C LYS A 297 11.12 13.14 2.73
N TYR A 298 10.02 13.74 3.16
CA TYR A 298 8.69 13.67 2.52
C TYR A 298 8.01 12.30 2.50
N VAL A 299 8.60 11.24 3.04
CA VAL A 299 8.00 9.91 3.13
C VAL A 299 7.37 9.74 4.50
N LEU A 300 6.06 9.55 4.53
CA LEU A 300 5.30 9.14 5.70
C LEU A 300 5.15 7.61 5.65
N THR A 301 5.62 6.93 6.68
CA THR A 301 5.58 5.46 6.81
C THR A 301 4.37 4.98 7.57
#